data_6502bde441acaf264d8cb036d0831052
#
_entry.id   6502bde441acaf264d8cb036d0831052
#
_cell.length_a   1.000
_cell.length_b   1.000
_cell.length_c   1.000
_cell.angle_alpha   90.00
_cell.angle_beta   90.00
_cell.angle_gamma   90.00
#
_symmetry.space_group_name_H-M   'P 1'
#
loop_
_entity.id
_entity.type
_entity.pdbx_description
1 polymer ?
#
loop_
_entity_poly.entity_id
_entity_poly.type
_entity_poly.pdbx_seq_one_letter_code
_entity_poly.pdbx_strand_id
1 'polypeptide(L)'
;MNMYERNKNYPSVTFWSLGNEAGNGYNFYQTYLYLKDKEINSMNRPVNYERALWEWNTDMYVPQYPSAEWLEEIGRKGSDRPVAPSEYSHAMGNSSGNLWDQWKAIYKYPNLQGGFIWDWVDQGILEKDKNGREYYTYGGDYGVNAPSDGNFLCNGIVNPDRTPHPAMAEVKYAHQNIGFEAIDLANGLFRVTNRFYFTNLKKYMVHYSVTANNKVVRSGKVSLDIEPQASKEFTVPVGNLKPQAGTEYFVNFNVTTVEKEPLIPIGHEIACDQFRLPIESPKKAFKTSGPKLTVSTNGDNLSASSSKVNFVFNRKTGIVTSYKVDGTEYFSEGFGIQPNFWRAPTDNDYGNGMPKRLQVWKESSKNFNVTDATVTMDGNNAVVNVNYLLPAGNLYIVNYTIYPSGAVNVAARFTSTDMDAAQTEVSESTRTATFTPGRDAARKEASKLNVPRIGVRFRLPASMNQVEYFGRGPAENYLDRNAGSMVGLYKSTAEELYFPYVRPQENGHHTDTRWVSLSTGKKGLLIQADNTIGFNALRNSIEDFDDEEATGLSRQWSNFTPEQVANHDEAAAKNVLRRQHHINDITPRDFVEVCVDLKQQGVAGYDSWGSRPEPAYTLPANREYNWGFTLIPLK
;
A
#
# COMPACT_ATOMS: atom_id res chain seq x y z
N MET A 1 22.90 32.21 -16.45
CA MET A 1 22.38 33.31 -17.33
C MET A 1 21.24 32.85 -18.23
N ASN A 2 21.44 31.89 -19.12
CA ASN A 2 20.40 31.49 -20.12
C ASN A 2 19.05 31.11 -19.51
N MET A 3 19.03 30.34 -18.43
CA MET A 3 17.80 29.97 -17.73
C MET A 3 17.01 31.22 -17.30
N TYR A 4 17.66 32.16 -16.66
CA TYR A 4 17.03 33.38 -16.15
C TYR A 4 16.55 34.28 -17.30
N GLU A 5 17.42 34.65 -18.22
CA GLU A 5 17.09 35.56 -19.31
C GLU A 5 15.98 35.04 -20.23
N ARG A 6 15.92 33.72 -20.42
CA ARG A 6 14.88 33.08 -21.21
C ARG A 6 13.52 33.06 -20.49
N ASN A 7 13.51 32.87 -19.16
CA ASN A 7 12.27 32.53 -18.44
C ASN A 7 11.80 33.65 -17.48
N LYS A 8 12.54 34.72 -17.30
CA LYS A 8 12.24 35.80 -16.34
C LYS A 8 10.86 36.45 -16.51
N ASN A 9 10.31 36.46 -17.73
CA ASN A 9 9.03 37.08 -18.05
C ASN A 9 7.83 36.14 -17.86
N TYR A 10 8.03 34.88 -17.47
CA TYR A 10 6.92 33.96 -17.21
C TYR A 10 6.44 34.14 -15.76
N PRO A 11 5.17 34.58 -15.55
CA PRO A 11 4.63 34.77 -14.21
C PRO A 11 4.41 33.46 -13.45
N SER A 12 4.37 32.33 -14.16
CA SER A 12 4.31 30.99 -13.56
C SER A 12 5.61 30.54 -12.88
N VAL A 13 6.74 31.18 -13.18
CA VAL A 13 8.00 30.95 -12.47
C VAL A 13 7.96 31.73 -11.16
N THR A 14 7.82 31.02 -10.04
CA THR A 14 7.66 31.62 -8.70
C THR A 14 8.97 31.67 -7.92
N PHE A 15 9.93 30.79 -8.23
CA PHE A 15 11.28 30.79 -7.65
C PHE A 15 12.28 30.10 -8.60
N TRP A 16 13.57 30.30 -8.33
CA TRP A 16 14.68 29.77 -9.12
C TRP A 16 15.41 28.67 -8.37
N SER A 17 15.74 27.57 -9.04
CA SER A 17 16.64 26.54 -8.53
C SER A 17 18.00 26.64 -9.20
N LEU A 18 19.08 26.46 -8.43
CA LEU A 18 20.45 26.49 -8.96
C LEU A 18 20.87 25.18 -9.62
N GLY A 19 20.08 24.13 -9.49
CA GLY A 19 20.36 22.82 -10.08
C GLY A 19 20.08 21.66 -9.13
N ASN A 20 20.65 20.49 -9.43
CA ASN A 20 20.46 19.27 -8.67
C ASN A 20 21.78 18.53 -8.44
N GLU A 21 22.04 18.13 -7.19
CA GLU A 21 23.08 17.18 -6.73
C GLU A 21 24.51 17.42 -7.24
N ALA A 22 24.88 18.65 -7.47
CA ALA A 22 26.17 19.02 -8.05
C ALA A 22 27.20 19.58 -7.04
N GLY A 23 26.98 19.33 -5.75
CA GLY A 23 27.79 19.91 -4.67
C GLY A 23 27.47 21.39 -4.42
N ASN A 24 28.20 22.07 -3.52
CA ASN A 24 28.04 23.50 -3.26
C ASN A 24 29.43 24.17 -3.19
N GLY A 25 29.54 25.44 -3.64
CA GLY A 25 30.78 26.16 -3.65
C GLY A 25 30.73 27.43 -4.50
N TYR A 26 31.91 27.96 -4.87
CA TYR A 26 32.06 29.27 -5.50
C TYR A 26 31.12 29.55 -6.67
N ASN A 27 30.96 28.59 -7.60
CA ASN A 27 30.09 28.78 -8.78
C ASN A 27 28.63 28.96 -8.38
N PHE A 28 28.15 28.18 -7.39
CA PHE A 28 26.79 28.30 -6.86
C PHE A 28 26.59 29.58 -6.08
N TYR A 29 27.59 30.01 -5.29
CA TYR A 29 27.55 31.32 -4.62
C TYR A 29 27.42 32.47 -5.61
N GLN A 30 28.24 32.47 -6.69
CA GLN A 30 28.16 33.51 -7.71
C GLN A 30 26.83 33.46 -8.50
N THR A 31 26.32 32.28 -8.78
CA THR A 31 25.04 32.13 -9.47
C THR A 31 23.89 32.63 -8.59
N TYR A 32 23.91 32.32 -7.30
CA TYR A 32 22.93 32.84 -6.33
C TYR A 32 22.95 34.36 -6.30
N LEU A 33 24.13 34.97 -6.12
CA LEU A 33 24.31 36.43 -6.07
C LEU A 33 23.82 37.08 -7.38
N TYR A 34 24.16 36.48 -8.53
CA TYR A 34 23.69 36.97 -9.84
C TYR A 34 22.16 36.98 -9.93
N LEU A 35 21.48 35.90 -9.55
CA LEU A 35 20.03 35.83 -9.60
C LEU A 35 19.40 36.84 -8.63
N LYS A 36 19.93 36.97 -7.41
CA LYS A 36 19.45 37.96 -6.43
C LYS A 36 19.60 39.39 -6.93
N ASP A 37 20.71 39.73 -7.56
CA ASP A 37 20.93 41.05 -8.19
C ASP A 37 19.89 41.33 -9.28
N LYS A 38 19.59 40.34 -10.14
CA LYS A 38 18.59 40.49 -11.20
C LYS A 38 17.14 40.56 -10.66
N GLU A 39 16.82 39.79 -9.64
CA GLU A 39 15.48 39.71 -9.07
C GLU A 39 15.13 40.92 -8.18
N ILE A 40 16.08 41.59 -7.54
CA ILE A 40 15.82 42.73 -6.67
C ILE A 40 15.06 43.88 -7.37
N ASN A 41 15.26 44.02 -8.68
CA ASN A 41 14.61 45.02 -9.53
C ASN A 41 13.54 44.42 -10.43
N SER A 42 13.08 43.18 -10.16
CA SER A 42 12.08 42.45 -10.91
C SER A 42 10.95 42.01 -9.97
N MET A 43 10.69 40.72 -9.88
CA MET A 43 9.62 40.14 -9.05
C MET A 43 10.09 39.73 -7.65
N ASN A 44 11.39 39.89 -7.35
CA ASN A 44 12.03 39.48 -6.10
C ASN A 44 11.77 38.01 -5.75
N ARG A 45 11.82 37.12 -6.76
CA ARG A 45 11.59 35.70 -6.59
C ARG A 45 12.70 35.05 -5.77
N PRO A 46 12.34 34.09 -4.87
CA PRO A 46 13.33 33.35 -4.09
C PRO A 46 14.23 32.48 -4.98
N VAL A 47 15.42 32.20 -4.47
CA VAL A 47 16.39 31.27 -5.08
C VAL A 47 16.63 30.13 -4.11
N ASN A 48 16.53 28.88 -4.57
CA ASN A 48 16.78 27.71 -3.75
C ASN A 48 17.86 26.80 -4.34
N TYR A 49 18.48 25.99 -3.49
CA TYR A 49 19.42 24.96 -3.89
C TYR A 49 19.55 23.90 -2.78
N GLU A 50 19.35 22.61 -3.11
CA GLU A 50 19.29 21.55 -2.13
C GLU A 50 20.66 21.27 -1.49
N ARG A 51 21.77 21.37 -2.24
CA ARG A 51 23.13 21.17 -1.70
C ARG A 51 23.65 22.35 -0.92
N ALA A 52 22.97 23.48 -0.93
CA ALA A 52 23.26 24.56 0.01
C ALA A 52 22.91 24.18 1.45
N LEU A 53 22.03 23.19 1.65
CA LEU A 53 21.59 22.76 2.97
C LEU A 53 21.12 23.96 3.81
N TRP A 54 21.87 24.32 4.87
CA TRP A 54 21.61 25.45 5.77
C TRP A 54 22.49 26.67 5.49
N GLU A 55 23.24 26.65 4.39
CA GLU A 55 24.13 27.76 4.03
C GLU A 55 23.34 29.00 3.55
N TRP A 56 24.04 30.11 3.36
CA TRP A 56 23.45 31.41 3.03
C TRP A 56 22.92 31.54 1.59
N ASN A 57 23.40 30.70 0.67
CA ASN A 57 23.07 30.77 -0.76
C ASN A 57 21.79 29.99 -1.15
N THR A 58 20.83 30.03 -0.28
CA THR A 58 19.46 29.53 -0.53
C THR A 58 18.47 30.33 0.30
N ASP A 59 17.35 30.74 -0.30
CA ASP A 59 16.26 31.44 0.38
C ASP A 59 15.24 30.47 1.03
N MET A 60 15.37 29.17 0.75
CA MET A 60 14.52 28.11 1.27
C MET A 60 15.39 26.90 1.63
N TYR A 61 15.00 26.15 2.64
CA TYR A 61 15.58 24.83 2.93
C TYR A 61 14.82 23.78 2.12
N VAL A 62 15.53 23.14 1.21
CA VAL A 62 14.94 22.21 0.24
C VAL A 62 15.61 20.82 0.33
N PRO A 63 15.40 20.08 1.45
CA PRO A 63 15.98 18.75 1.62
C PRO A 63 15.45 17.77 0.58
N GLN A 64 16.18 16.67 0.36
CA GLN A 64 15.73 15.56 -0.44
C GLN A 64 15.29 14.39 0.46
N TYR A 65 14.13 13.82 0.18
CA TYR A 65 13.58 12.60 0.77
C TYR A 65 13.55 12.57 2.31
N PRO A 66 13.08 13.64 3.00
CA PRO A 66 12.99 13.66 4.44
C PRO A 66 11.89 12.70 4.93
N SER A 67 12.13 12.06 6.09
CA SER A 67 11.09 11.26 6.75
C SER A 67 10.02 12.16 7.39
N ALA A 68 8.85 11.60 7.69
CA ALA A 68 7.79 12.29 8.44
C ALA A 68 8.29 12.75 9.82
N GLU A 69 9.10 11.92 10.48
CA GLU A 69 9.72 12.26 11.77
C GLU A 69 10.67 13.46 11.66
N TRP A 70 11.50 13.49 10.60
CA TRP A 70 12.39 14.63 10.36
C TRP A 70 11.58 15.93 10.14
N LEU A 71 10.49 15.86 9.37
CA LEU A 71 9.59 16.99 9.15
C LEU A 71 8.93 17.45 10.46
N GLU A 72 8.48 16.53 11.30
CA GLU A 72 7.92 16.85 12.62
C GLU A 72 8.97 17.54 13.51
N GLU A 73 10.20 17.06 13.48
CA GLU A 73 11.30 17.63 14.27
C GLU A 73 11.65 19.05 13.84
N ILE A 74 11.88 19.27 12.54
CA ILE A 74 12.24 20.59 12.01
C ILE A 74 11.08 21.58 12.10
N GLY A 75 9.83 21.09 11.90
CA GLY A 75 8.64 21.88 12.09
C GLY A 75 8.52 22.40 13.52
N ARG A 76 8.72 21.52 14.50
CA ARG A 76 8.67 21.85 15.94
C ARG A 76 9.79 22.79 16.38
N LYS A 77 11.00 22.64 15.84
CA LYS A 77 12.14 23.53 16.11
C LYS A 77 11.96 24.93 15.50
N GLY A 78 11.19 25.01 14.42
CA GLY A 78 11.10 26.20 13.60
C GLY A 78 12.32 26.39 12.70
N SER A 79 12.26 27.33 11.77
CA SER A 79 13.35 27.70 10.88
C SER A 79 13.24 29.17 10.50
N ASP A 80 14.37 29.80 10.17
CA ASP A 80 14.45 31.20 9.71
C ASP A 80 14.01 31.36 8.25
N ARG A 81 13.88 30.26 7.52
CA ARG A 81 13.47 30.18 6.11
C ARG A 81 12.43 29.08 5.92
N PRO A 82 11.57 29.17 4.88
CA PRO A 82 10.63 28.09 4.54
C PRO A 82 11.36 26.76 4.28
N VAL A 83 10.72 25.66 4.67
CA VAL A 83 11.18 24.29 4.39
C VAL A 83 10.23 23.65 3.38
N ALA A 84 10.76 23.26 2.22
CA ALA A 84 10.00 22.56 1.17
C ALA A 84 10.91 21.55 0.47
N PRO A 85 10.81 20.25 0.75
CA PRO A 85 11.62 19.24 0.08
C PRO A 85 11.65 19.42 -1.44
N SER A 86 12.86 19.52 -2.03
CA SER A 86 13.04 19.59 -3.49
C SER A 86 12.62 18.29 -4.17
N GLU A 87 12.74 17.20 -3.43
CA GLU A 87 12.27 15.88 -3.80
C GLU A 87 11.78 15.15 -2.55
N TYR A 88 10.60 14.50 -2.66
CA TYR A 88 10.09 13.63 -1.61
C TYR A 88 9.15 12.59 -2.21
N SER A 89 8.81 11.54 -1.45
CA SER A 89 7.89 10.49 -1.88
C SER A 89 8.25 9.94 -3.27
N HIS A 90 9.45 9.34 -3.38
CA HIS A 90 9.93 8.74 -4.64
C HIS A 90 8.93 7.69 -5.13
N ALA A 91 8.28 7.96 -6.27
CA ALA A 91 7.08 7.26 -6.69
C ALA A 91 7.36 6.05 -7.59
N MET A 92 8.51 5.40 -7.44
CA MET A 92 8.93 4.27 -8.26
C MET A 92 8.05 3.03 -8.00
N GLY A 93 7.30 2.63 -9.01
CA GLY A 93 6.42 1.47 -8.95
C GLY A 93 5.37 1.55 -7.85
N ASN A 94 5.18 0.48 -7.10
CA ASN A 94 4.25 0.42 -5.96
C ASN A 94 4.89 1.06 -4.72
N SER A 95 4.73 2.37 -4.58
CA SER A 95 5.44 3.23 -3.66
C SER A 95 4.53 4.26 -2.98
N SER A 96 5.12 5.40 -2.53
CA SER A 96 4.45 6.54 -1.88
C SER A 96 3.77 6.18 -0.55
N GLY A 97 4.28 5.19 0.17
CA GLY A 97 3.94 4.94 1.57
C GLY A 97 4.39 6.10 2.46
N ASN A 98 3.72 6.30 3.57
CA ASN A 98 3.98 7.36 4.55
C ASN A 98 3.74 8.80 4.05
N LEU A 99 3.18 9.00 2.86
CA LEU A 99 2.91 10.34 2.32
C LEU A 99 1.98 11.14 3.24
N TRP A 100 0.91 10.50 3.72
CA TRP A 100 -0.01 11.16 4.66
C TRP A 100 0.67 11.53 5.99
N ASP A 101 1.60 10.72 6.48
CA ASP A 101 2.35 11.03 7.70
C ASP A 101 3.25 12.27 7.52
N GLN A 102 3.89 12.42 6.36
CA GLN A 102 4.62 13.64 6.01
C GLN A 102 3.69 14.87 5.99
N TRP A 103 2.49 14.75 5.38
CA TRP A 103 1.55 15.86 5.28
C TRP A 103 0.89 16.24 6.61
N LYS A 104 0.73 15.31 7.55
CA LYS A 104 0.34 15.66 8.92
C LYS A 104 1.32 16.64 9.56
N ALA A 105 2.62 16.41 9.39
CA ALA A 105 3.66 17.33 9.87
C ALA A 105 3.62 18.67 9.10
N ILE A 106 3.50 18.62 7.76
CA ILE A 106 3.46 19.81 6.91
C ILE A 106 2.28 20.72 7.29
N TYR A 107 1.10 20.17 7.50
CA TYR A 107 -0.06 20.97 7.89
C TYR A 107 0.00 21.52 9.33
N LYS A 108 0.81 20.90 10.18
CA LYS A 108 0.92 21.29 11.60
C LYS A 108 1.80 22.50 11.84
N TYR A 109 2.83 22.71 11.00
CA TYR A 109 3.86 23.70 11.24
C TYR A 109 3.97 24.70 10.09
N PRO A 110 3.88 26.04 10.39
CA PRO A 110 3.83 27.07 9.35
C PRO A 110 5.13 27.26 8.57
N ASN A 111 6.27 26.79 9.09
CA ASN A 111 7.54 26.82 8.38
C ASN A 111 7.69 25.70 7.34
N LEU A 112 6.82 24.69 7.36
CA LEU A 112 6.76 23.63 6.36
C LEU A 112 5.78 24.02 5.25
N GLN A 113 6.24 24.07 4.00
CA GLN A 113 5.46 24.64 2.89
C GLN A 113 5.02 23.61 1.82
N GLY A 114 5.17 22.32 2.10
CA GLY A 114 4.91 21.26 1.14
C GLY A 114 6.19 20.69 0.57
N GLY A 115 6.17 20.21 -0.66
CA GLY A 115 7.33 19.62 -1.34
C GLY A 115 6.98 19.20 -2.77
N PHE A 116 7.96 18.63 -3.48
CA PHE A 116 7.86 18.20 -4.86
C PHE A 116 8.03 16.68 -4.94
N ILE A 117 6.98 15.97 -5.34
CA ILE A 117 7.04 14.50 -5.52
C ILE A 117 7.99 14.19 -6.67
N TRP A 118 8.90 13.23 -6.47
CA TRP A 118 9.71 12.68 -7.54
C TRP A 118 9.16 11.32 -7.97
N ASP A 119 8.55 11.16 -9.14
CA ASP A 119 8.41 12.12 -10.20
C ASP A 119 6.94 12.19 -10.69
N TRP A 120 6.67 12.91 -11.78
CA TRP A 120 5.33 13.02 -12.34
C TRP A 120 4.95 11.81 -13.16
N VAL A 121 5.80 11.38 -14.10
CA VAL A 121 5.47 10.35 -15.08
C VAL A 121 6.57 9.32 -15.23
N ASP A 122 6.21 8.06 -15.27
CA ASP A 122 7.12 6.99 -15.67
C ASP A 122 7.67 7.27 -17.07
N GLN A 123 8.98 7.21 -17.23
CA GLN A 123 9.65 7.60 -18.49
C GLN A 123 9.87 6.41 -19.43
N GLY A 124 9.04 5.36 -19.34
CA GLY A 124 9.05 4.21 -20.22
C GLY A 124 8.62 4.57 -21.65
N ILE A 125 9.17 3.88 -22.63
CA ILE A 125 8.87 4.06 -24.06
C ILE A 125 7.98 2.92 -24.53
N LEU A 126 6.85 3.25 -25.19
CA LEU A 126 5.90 2.26 -25.69
C LEU A 126 6.49 1.50 -26.88
N GLU A 127 6.57 0.19 -26.77
CA GLU A 127 6.95 -0.72 -27.83
C GLU A 127 6.01 -1.92 -27.95
N LYS A 128 6.22 -2.77 -28.93
CA LYS A 128 5.48 -4.03 -29.14
C LYS A 128 6.43 -5.21 -29.20
N ASP A 129 6.07 -6.27 -28.50
CA ASP A 129 6.79 -7.53 -28.61
C ASP A 129 6.56 -8.21 -29.98
N LYS A 130 7.25 -9.33 -30.23
CA LYS A 130 7.12 -10.13 -31.46
C LYS A 130 5.70 -10.66 -31.73
N ASN A 131 4.82 -10.64 -30.73
CA ASN A 131 3.43 -11.06 -30.83
C ASN A 131 2.48 -9.85 -30.99
N GLY A 132 3.02 -8.64 -31.05
CA GLY A 132 2.28 -7.39 -31.16
C GLY A 132 1.69 -6.87 -29.85
N ARG A 133 2.05 -7.45 -28.67
CA ARG A 133 1.62 -6.99 -27.36
C ARG A 133 2.41 -5.75 -26.98
N GLU A 134 1.70 -4.71 -26.55
CA GLU A 134 2.28 -3.46 -26.10
C GLU A 134 2.89 -3.59 -24.70
N TYR A 135 4.02 -2.93 -24.49
CA TYR A 135 4.69 -2.81 -23.20
C TYR A 135 5.56 -1.56 -23.17
N TYR A 136 5.97 -1.14 -22.01
CA TYR A 136 6.89 -0.02 -21.83
C TYR A 136 8.30 -0.54 -21.58
N THR A 137 9.24 -0.08 -22.39
CA THR A 137 10.67 -0.37 -22.23
C THR A 137 11.29 0.56 -21.19
N TYR A 138 12.36 0.10 -20.57
CA TYR A 138 13.16 0.86 -19.61
C TYR A 138 14.66 0.53 -19.77
N GLY A 139 15.51 1.06 -18.89
CA GLY A 139 16.96 0.84 -18.97
C GLY A 139 17.32 -0.66 -18.95
N GLY A 140 18.20 -1.07 -19.87
CA GLY A 140 18.59 -2.46 -20.11
C GLY A 140 17.96 -3.08 -21.36
N ASP A 141 16.85 -2.56 -21.88
CA ASP A 141 16.19 -3.06 -23.10
C ASP A 141 16.94 -2.70 -24.38
N TYR A 142 17.82 -1.72 -24.33
CA TYR A 142 18.51 -1.17 -25.52
C TYR A 142 19.90 -1.75 -25.77
N GLY A 143 20.19 -2.88 -25.17
CA GLY A 143 21.39 -3.66 -25.39
C GLY A 143 22.40 -3.61 -24.24
N VAL A 144 23.24 -4.63 -24.21
CA VAL A 144 24.18 -4.92 -23.11
C VAL A 144 25.24 -3.84 -22.90
N ASN A 145 25.54 -3.06 -23.94
CA ASN A 145 26.56 -2.01 -23.89
C ASN A 145 25.96 -0.60 -23.67
N ALA A 146 24.64 -0.50 -23.60
CA ALA A 146 23.99 0.77 -23.29
C ALA A 146 24.09 1.05 -21.78
N PRO A 147 24.50 2.27 -21.36
CA PRO A 147 24.44 2.66 -19.96
C PRO A 147 23.00 2.51 -19.44
N SER A 148 22.83 1.91 -18.26
CA SER A 148 21.51 1.62 -17.74
C SER A 148 21.50 1.61 -16.21
N ASP A 149 20.45 2.19 -15.62
CA ASP A 149 20.07 2.04 -14.23
C ASP A 149 18.73 1.26 -14.09
N GLY A 150 18.48 0.34 -15.04
CA GLY A 150 17.28 -0.50 -15.05
C GLY A 150 16.00 0.34 -15.14
N ASN A 151 15.00 -0.02 -14.35
CA ASN A 151 13.72 0.67 -14.30
C ASN A 151 13.71 1.92 -13.39
N PHE A 152 14.86 2.45 -12.99
CA PHE A 152 14.94 3.61 -12.09
C PHE A 152 14.30 4.89 -12.68
N LEU A 153 14.13 4.94 -13.99
CA LEU A 153 13.41 6.01 -14.70
C LEU A 153 11.87 5.86 -14.62
N CYS A 154 11.35 4.73 -14.13
CA CYS A 154 9.93 4.49 -13.92
C CYS A 154 9.55 4.86 -12.48
N ASN A 155 9.61 6.15 -12.17
CA ASN A 155 9.45 6.73 -10.84
C ASN A 155 8.31 7.76 -10.77
N GLY A 156 7.38 7.71 -11.71
CA GLY A 156 6.23 8.59 -11.79
C GLY A 156 5.06 8.19 -10.89
N ILE A 157 4.21 9.16 -10.57
CA ILE A 157 2.89 8.92 -9.95
C ILE A 157 1.81 8.60 -11.00
N VAL A 158 2.17 8.63 -12.28
CA VAL A 158 1.35 8.17 -13.40
C VAL A 158 2.20 7.33 -14.35
N ASN A 159 1.56 6.38 -15.03
CA ASN A 159 2.17 5.58 -16.09
C ASN A 159 2.64 6.45 -17.28
N PRO A 160 3.44 5.92 -18.21
CA PRO A 160 3.86 6.65 -19.42
C PRO A 160 2.70 7.18 -20.26
N ASP A 161 1.55 6.51 -20.28
CA ASP A 161 0.32 6.95 -20.96
C ASP A 161 -0.53 7.94 -20.15
N ARG A 162 -0.05 8.33 -18.95
CA ARG A 162 -0.72 9.23 -17.99
C ARG A 162 -1.86 8.58 -17.20
N THR A 163 -2.05 7.28 -17.28
CA THR A 163 -2.95 6.56 -16.35
C THR A 163 -2.43 6.70 -14.91
N PRO A 164 -3.24 7.19 -13.96
CA PRO A 164 -2.79 7.36 -12.59
C PRO A 164 -2.38 6.04 -11.93
N HIS A 165 -1.27 6.05 -11.20
CA HIS A 165 -0.95 4.96 -10.28
C HIS A 165 -1.95 4.92 -9.11
N PRO A 166 -2.17 3.78 -8.47
CA PRO A 166 -3.02 3.68 -7.27
C PRO A 166 -2.63 4.65 -6.15
N ALA A 167 -1.34 4.97 -6.04
CA ALA A 167 -0.81 5.97 -5.12
C ALA A 167 -1.39 7.38 -5.31
N MET A 168 -1.95 7.69 -6.49
CA MET A 168 -2.56 8.99 -6.76
C MET A 168 -3.77 9.27 -5.85
N ALA A 169 -4.48 8.23 -5.36
CA ALA A 169 -5.56 8.41 -4.39
C ALA A 169 -5.02 9.02 -3.07
N GLU A 170 -3.86 8.54 -2.62
CA GLU A 170 -3.18 9.07 -1.42
C GLU A 170 -2.65 10.48 -1.65
N VAL A 171 -2.07 10.76 -2.83
CA VAL A 171 -1.62 12.10 -3.22
C VAL A 171 -2.77 13.08 -3.23
N LYS A 172 -3.89 12.73 -3.84
CA LYS A 172 -5.11 13.57 -3.86
C LYS A 172 -5.59 13.89 -2.45
N TYR A 173 -5.66 12.88 -1.57
CA TYR A 173 -6.09 13.07 -0.20
C TYR A 173 -5.10 13.91 0.62
N ALA A 174 -3.81 13.61 0.53
CA ALA A 174 -2.77 14.31 1.28
C ALA A 174 -2.67 15.80 0.88
N HIS A 175 -2.85 16.11 -0.40
CA HIS A 175 -2.72 17.48 -0.93
C HIS A 175 -4.01 18.31 -0.90
N GLN A 176 -5.13 17.77 -0.41
CA GLN A 176 -6.38 18.53 -0.37
C GLN A 176 -6.31 19.73 0.58
N ASN A 177 -6.80 20.88 0.13
CA ASN A 177 -6.76 22.13 0.90
C ASN A 177 -7.93 22.31 1.89
N ILE A 178 -8.69 21.27 2.15
CA ILE A 178 -9.80 21.27 3.11
C ILE A 178 -9.62 20.06 4.02
N GLY A 179 -9.51 20.31 5.31
CA GLY A 179 -9.38 19.27 6.33
C GLY A 179 -10.63 19.13 7.17
N PHE A 180 -10.99 17.92 7.50
CA PHE A 180 -12.05 17.60 8.44
C PHE A 180 -11.47 16.94 9.68
N GLU A 181 -11.99 17.28 10.84
CA GLU A 181 -11.64 16.70 12.12
C GLU A 181 -12.92 16.40 12.90
N ALA A 182 -13.02 15.19 13.44
CA ALA A 182 -14.12 14.84 14.33
C ALA A 182 -13.86 15.38 15.73
N ILE A 183 -14.75 16.25 16.23
CA ILE A 183 -14.71 16.79 17.59
C ILE A 183 -15.56 15.94 18.51
N ASP A 184 -16.78 15.62 18.10
CA ASP A 184 -17.70 14.71 18.79
C ASP A 184 -18.48 13.89 17.76
N LEU A 185 -17.96 12.70 17.47
CA LEU A 185 -18.58 11.80 16.49
C LEU A 185 -19.98 11.34 16.88
N ALA A 186 -20.23 11.14 18.16
CA ALA A 186 -21.54 10.67 18.64
C ALA A 186 -22.64 11.70 18.38
N ASN A 187 -22.31 12.98 18.49
CA ASN A 187 -23.21 14.10 18.24
C ASN A 187 -23.06 14.71 16.84
N GLY A 188 -22.16 14.18 16.02
CA GLY A 188 -21.92 14.65 14.65
C GLY A 188 -21.24 16.01 14.57
N LEU A 189 -20.46 16.41 15.59
CA LEU A 189 -19.73 17.67 15.60
C LEU A 189 -18.36 17.50 14.93
N PHE A 190 -18.12 18.34 13.91
CA PHE A 190 -16.89 18.34 13.12
C PHE A 190 -16.32 19.75 13.05
N ARG A 191 -14.97 19.82 12.91
CA ARG A 191 -14.25 21.03 12.55
C ARG A 191 -13.79 20.93 11.11
N VAL A 192 -14.02 21.99 10.34
CA VAL A 192 -13.47 22.15 8.98
C VAL A 192 -12.40 23.21 9.01
N THR A 193 -11.24 22.88 8.45
CA THR A 193 -10.11 23.81 8.31
C THR A 193 -9.91 24.14 6.84
N ASN A 194 -9.93 25.45 6.54
CA ASN A 194 -9.57 25.98 5.25
C ASN A 194 -8.06 26.16 5.18
N ARG A 195 -7.37 25.32 4.40
CA ARG A 195 -5.92 25.36 4.20
C ARG A 195 -5.51 26.20 2.97
N PHE A 196 -6.46 26.71 2.21
CA PHE A 196 -6.17 27.67 1.14
C PHE A 196 -5.60 28.95 1.72
N TYR A 197 -4.73 29.63 0.95
CA TYR A 197 -4.19 30.93 1.31
C TYR A 197 -5.00 32.11 0.76
N PHE A 198 -5.78 31.89 -0.32
CA PHE A 198 -6.45 32.98 -1.04
C PHE A 198 -7.93 32.69 -1.37
N THR A 199 -8.45 31.53 -1.01
CA THR A 199 -9.79 31.09 -1.40
C THR A 199 -10.66 30.84 -0.18
N ASN A 200 -11.79 31.55 -0.08
CA ASN A 200 -12.83 31.29 0.92
C ASN A 200 -13.62 30.04 0.53
N LEU A 201 -13.99 29.19 1.50
CA LEU A 201 -14.69 27.93 1.24
C LEU A 201 -16.13 28.10 0.75
N LYS A 202 -16.75 29.29 0.84
CA LYS A 202 -18.07 29.57 0.23
C LYS A 202 -18.11 29.33 -1.28
N LYS A 203 -16.93 29.27 -1.93
CA LYS A 203 -16.76 28.93 -3.34
C LYS A 203 -17.16 27.47 -3.65
N TYR A 204 -17.27 26.63 -2.65
CA TYR A 204 -17.48 25.20 -2.78
C TYR A 204 -18.72 24.72 -2.03
N MET A 205 -19.20 23.52 -2.36
CA MET A 205 -20.30 22.86 -1.67
C MET A 205 -19.80 21.63 -0.92
N VAL A 206 -20.03 21.59 0.38
CA VAL A 206 -19.78 20.40 1.19
C VAL A 206 -21.03 19.52 1.16
N HIS A 207 -20.93 18.35 0.58
CA HIS A 207 -21.93 17.30 0.67
C HIS A 207 -21.56 16.37 1.82
N TYR A 208 -22.52 16.03 2.67
CA TYR A 208 -22.34 15.00 3.67
C TYR A 208 -23.35 13.87 3.48
N SER A 209 -22.94 12.67 3.81
CA SER A 209 -23.83 11.52 3.91
C SER A 209 -23.51 10.69 5.13
N VAL A 210 -24.56 10.19 5.78
CA VAL A 210 -24.46 9.13 6.79
C VAL A 210 -24.84 7.83 6.11
N THR A 211 -23.94 6.85 6.15
CA THR A 211 -24.15 5.56 5.50
C THR A 211 -24.20 4.41 6.50
N ALA A 212 -25.01 3.39 6.18
CA ALA A 212 -25.08 2.10 6.84
C ALA A 212 -24.60 1.04 5.84
N ASN A 213 -23.39 0.49 6.00
CA ASN A 213 -22.74 -0.40 5.02
C ASN A 213 -22.87 0.14 3.58
N ASN A 214 -22.41 1.35 3.34
CA ASN A 214 -22.47 2.06 2.07
C ASN A 214 -23.87 2.53 1.60
N LYS A 215 -24.97 2.09 2.25
CA LYS A 215 -26.31 2.60 1.95
C LYS A 215 -26.53 3.94 2.64
N VAL A 216 -26.82 4.97 1.87
CA VAL A 216 -27.13 6.30 2.43
C VAL A 216 -28.43 6.22 3.25
N VAL A 217 -28.35 6.60 4.51
CA VAL A 217 -29.49 6.71 5.45
C VAL A 217 -29.86 8.14 5.74
N ARG A 218 -28.92 9.08 5.60
CA ARG A 218 -29.11 10.52 5.66
C ARG A 218 -28.13 11.21 4.71
N SER A 219 -28.50 12.36 4.21
CA SER A 219 -27.60 13.20 3.42
C SER A 219 -28.05 14.65 3.47
N GLY A 220 -27.14 15.52 3.17
CA GLY A 220 -27.38 16.94 3.03
C GLY A 220 -26.19 17.65 2.43
N LYS A 221 -26.32 18.96 2.31
CA LYS A 221 -25.26 19.82 1.81
C LYS A 221 -25.23 21.11 2.57
N VAL A 222 -24.06 21.70 2.72
CA VAL A 222 -23.84 22.96 3.40
C VAL A 222 -22.80 23.78 2.68
N SER A 223 -23.05 25.08 2.53
CA SER A 223 -22.04 26.05 2.14
C SER A 223 -21.40 26.61 3.40
N LEU A 224 -20.09 26.56 3.47
CA LEU A 224 -19.31 27.02 4.61
C LEU A 224 -18.57 28.31 4.25
N ASP A 225 -18.92 29.41 4.93
CA ASP A 225 -18.17 30.66 4.83
C ASP A 225 -17.02 30.59 5.84
N ILE A 226 -15.85 30.23 5.35
CA ILE A 226 -14.60 30.08 6.12
C ILE A 226 -13.47 30.74 5.34
N GLU A 227 -12.91 31.78 5.94
CA GLU A 227 -11.78 32.52 5.36
C GLU A 227 -10.52 31.66 5.21
N PRO A 228 -9.61 32.03 4.32
CA PRO A 228 -8.30 31.37 4.21
C PRO A 228 -7.60 31.21 5.55
N GLN A 229 -6.99 30.05 5.80
CA GLN A 229 -6.27 29.68 7.02
C GLN A 229 -7.12 29.70 8.31
N ALA A 230 -8.45 29.72 8.20
CA ALA A 230 -9.38 29.68 9.34
C ALA A 230 -10.06 28.31 9.46
N SER A 231 -10.65 28.09 10.62
CA SER A 231 -11.44 26.88 10.92
C SER A 231 -12.81 27.23 11.49
N LYS A 232 -13.79 26.36 11.27
CA LYS A 232 -15.14 26.50 11.80
C LYS A 232 -15.72 25.15 12.19
N GLU A 233 -16.45 25.10 13.28
CA GLU A 233 -17.20 23.92 13.68
C GLU A 233 -18.60 23.92 13.05
N PHE A 234 -19.09 22.74 12.72
CA PHE A 234 -20.44 22.53 12.23
C PHE A 234 -20.94 21.14 12.61
N THR A 235 -22.26 20.97 12.67
CA THR A 235 -22.90 19.72 13.07
C THR A 235 -23.57 19.05 11.89
N VAL A 236 -23.25 17.76 11.68
CA VAL A 236 -23.97 16.86 10.79
C VAL A 236 -25.06 16.16 11.59
N PRO A 237 -26.32 16.15 11.16
CA PRO A 237 -27.40 15.48 11.89
C PRO A 237 -27.28 13.95 11.74
N VAL A 238 -26.46 13.31 12.55
CA VAL A 238 -26.28 11.85 12.57
C VAL A 238 -27.54 11.13 13.06
N GLY A 239 -28.31 11.73 13.97
CA GLY A 239 -29.59 11.22 14.50
C GLY A 239 -29.42 9.95 15.35
N ASN A 240 -30.55 9.39 15.80
CA ASN A 240 -30.57 8.16 16.59
C ASN A 240 -30.47 6.94 15.69
N LEU A 241 -29.24 6.54 15.34
CA LEU A 241 -28.96 5.31 14.63
C LEU A 241 -28.90 4.14 15.64
N LYS A 242 -29.65 3.06 15.34
CA LYS A 242 -29.65 1.87 16.21
C LYS A 242 -28.67 0.83 15.68
N PRO A 243 -27.92 0.15 16.56
CA PRO A 243 -27.08 -0.97 16.17
C PRO A 243 -27.88 -2.02 15.38
N GLN A 244 -27.35 -2.45 14.25
CA GLN A 244 -27.92 -3.53 13.43
C GLN A 244 -26.83 -4.56 13.14
N ALA A 245 -27.15 -5.84 13.25
CA ALA A 245 -26.18 -6.91 13.06
C ALA A 245 -25.43 -6.78 11.72
N GLY A 246 -24.11 -6.77 11.79
CA GLY A 246 -23.20 -6.66 10.65
C GLY A 246 -23.23 -5.29 9.95
N THR A 247 -23.66 -4.23 10.65
CA THR A 247 -23.74 -2.89 10.07
C THR A 247 -22.76 -1.93 10.75
N GLU A 248 -21.93 -1.29 9.95
CA GLU A 248 -21.12 -0.14 10.36
C GLU A 248 -21.70 1.15 9.78
N TYR A 249 -21.55 2.23 10.53
CA TYR A 249 -22.04 3.54 10.15
C TYR A 249 -20.89 4.51 9.95
N PHE A 250 -20.96 5.28 8.86
CA PHE A 250 -19.94 6.27 8.52
C PHE A 250 -20.59 7.63 8.21
N VAL A 251 -19.91 8.70 8.59
CA VAL A 251 -20.12 10.03 8.03
C VAL A 251 -19.10 10.23 6.92
N ASN A 252 -19.56 10.57 5.73
CA ASN A 252 -18.71 10.85 4.58
C ASN A 252 -18.88 12.30 4.18
N PHE A 253 -17.78 12.95 3.85
CA PHE A 253 -17.72 14.28 3.27
C PHE A 253 -17.20 14.20 1.84
N ASN A 254 -17.83 15.01 0.97
CA ASN A 254 -17.38 15.24 -0.39
C ASN A 254 -17.56 16.73 -0.69
N VAL A 255 -16.48 17.41 -1.04
CA VAL A 255 -16.49 18.84 -1.34
C VAL A 255 -16.33 19.02 -2.84
N THR A 256 -17.26 19.73 -3.46
CA THR A 256 -17.27 19.89 -4.92
C THR A 256 -17.30 21.35 -5.34
N THR A 257 -16.79 21.60 -6.54
CA THR A 257 -16.93 22.87 -7.25
C THR A 257 -18.40 23.13 -7.59
N VAL A 258 -18.85 24.36 -7.46
CA VAL A 258 -20.21 24.79 -7.85
C VAL A 258 -20.20 25.70 -9.08
N GLU A 259 -19.04 26.22 -9.46
CA GLU A 259 -18.82 27.04 -10.63
C GLU A 259 -17.81 26.40 -11.58
N LYS A 260 -17.90 26.72 -12.85
CA LYS A 260 -16.94 26.27 -13.85
C LYS A 260 -15.64 27.06 -13.73
N GLU A 261 -14.53 26.34 -13.59
CA GLU A 261 -13.19 26.91 -13.63
C GLU A 261 -12.43 26.44 -14.89
N PRO A 262 -11.36 27.11 -15.30
CA PRO A 262 -10.51 26.59 -16.35
C PRO A 262 -10.02 25.19 -16.00
N LEU A 263 -10.23 24.21 -16.88
CA LEU A 263 -9.84 22.79 -16.71
C LEU A 263 -10.53 22.02 -15.59
N ILE A 264 -11.42 22.66 -14.80
CA ILE A 264 -12.12 22.02 -13.67
C ILE A 264 -13.63 22.12 -13.91
N PRO A 265 -14.34 21.00 -14.12
CA PRO A 265 -15.80 21.02 -14.34
C PRO A 265 -16.57 21.30 -13.04
N ILE A 266 -17.81 21.74 -13.16
CA ILE A 266 -18.75 21.79 -12.04
C ILE A 266 -18.96 20.38 -11.48
N GLY A 267 -19.00 20.27 -10.15
CA GLY A 267 -19.16 19.00 -9.45
C GLY A 267 -17.86 18.22 -9.28
N HIS A 268 -16.72 18.78 -9.69
CA HIS A 268 -15.41 18.14 -9.44
C HIS A 268 -15.13 18.07 -7.94
N GLU A 269 -14.76 16.88 -7.46
CA GLU A 269 -14.36 16.65 -6.07
C GLU A 269 -12.97 17.24 -5.80
N ILE A 270 -12.89 18.15 -4.84
CA ILE A 270 -11.66 18.81 -4.40
C ILE A 270 -11.18 18.37 -3.02
N ALA A 271 -12.06 17.78 -2.22
CA ALA A 271 -11.72 17.18 -0.95
C ALA A 271 -12.75 16.13 -0.55
N CYS A 272 -12.31 15.12 0.17
CA CYS A 272 -13.19 14.11 0.78
C CYS A 272 -12.63 13.68 2.14
N ASP A 273 -13.51 13.13 2.97
CA ASP A 273 -13.12 12.48 4.23
C ASP A 273 -14.21 11.52 4.71
N GLN A 274 -13.84 10.60 5.61
CA GLN A 274 -14.76 9.59 6.14
C GLN A 274 -14.47 9.31 7.62
N PHE A 275 -15.53 9.26 8.43
CA PHE A 275 -15.43 8.99 9.86
C PHE A 275 -16.38 7.86 10.24
N ARG A 276 -15.85 6.81 10.88
CA ARG A 276 -16.67 5.74 11.44
C ARG A 276 -17.37 6.22 12.71
N LEU A 277 -18.69 6.11 12.75
CA LEU A 277 -19.46 6.44 13.95
C LEU A 277 -19.24 5.38 15.05
N PRO A 278 -19.20 5.77 16.33
CA PRO A 278 -18.94 4.87 17.46
C PRO A 278 -20.21 4.06 17.83
N ILE A 279 -20.78 3.35 16.86
CA ILE A 279 -21.96 2.51 17.04
C ILE A 279 -21.52 1.05 16.93
N GLU A 280 -21.44 0.39 18.08
CA GLU A 280 -21.09 -1.03 18.14
C GLU A 280 -22.29 -1.90 17.75
N SER A 281 -22.13 -2.62 16.65
CA SER A 281 -23.16 -3.52 16.11
C SER A 281 -22.76 -4.99 16.30
N PRO A 282 -23.69 -5.88 16.63
CA PRO A 282 -23.41 -7.32 16.69
C PRO A 282 -22.90 -7.84 15.34
N LYS A 283 -22.05 -8.86 15.36
CA LYS A 283 -21.63 -9.54 14.12
C LYS A 283 -22.83 -10.14 13.41
N LYS A 284 -22.82 -10.12 12.08
CA LYS A 284 -23.84 -10.80 11.26
C LYS A 284 -23.65 -12.31 11.38
N ALA A 285 -24.68 -12.99 11.88
CA ALA A 285 -24.67 -14.44 11.96
C ALA A 285 -24.75 -15.08 10.56
N PHE A 286 -24.11 -16.23 10.40
CA PHE A 286 -24.22 -17.07 9.22
C PHE A 286 -24.86 -18.42 9.59
N LYS A 287 -25.35 -19.15 8.58
CA LYS A 287 -25.98 -20.45 8.79
C LYS A 287 -24.92 -21.49 9.15
N THR A 288 -25.11 -22.21 10.27
CA THR A 288 -24.22 -23.29 10.72
C THR A 288 -24.85 -24.68 10.55
N SER A 289 -26.16 -24.78 10.51
CA SER A 289 -26.91 -26.07 10.46
C SER A 289 -26.92 -26.73 9.06
N GLY A 290 -26.89 -28.06 9.06
CA GLY A 290 -26.92 -28.88 7.84
C GLY A 290 -26.91 -30.38 8.18
N PRO A 291 -26.63 -31.25 7.21
CA PRO A 291 -26.50 -32.71 7.43
C PRO A 291 -25.34 -33.01 8.38
N LYS A 292 -25.51 -34.03 9.20
CA LYS A 292 -24.52 -34.47 10.19
C LYS A 292 -23.15 -34.72 9.52
N LEU A 293 -22.11 -34.13 10.07
CA LEU A 293 -20.72 -34.38 9.68
C LEU A 293 -20.18 -35.65 10.31
N THR A 294 -19.26 -36.29 9.61
CA THR A 294 -18.43 -37.38 10.09
C THR A 294 -16.96 -37.02 9.82
N VAL A 295 -16.06 -37.43 10.69
CA VAL A 295 -14.62 -37.25 10.51
C VAL A 295 -13.95 -38.59 10.26
N SER A 296 -12.89 -38.57 9.46
CA SER A 296 -12.08 -39.76 9.18
C SER A 296 -10.63 -39.38 8.93
N THR A 297 -9.74 -40.31 9.22
CA THR A 297 -8.33 -40.24 8.86
C THR A 297 -8.00 -41.40 7.93
N ASN A 298 -7.52 -41.10 6.73
CA ASN A 298 -7.11 -42.10 5.76
C ASN A 298 -5.71 -41.74 5.23
N GLY A 299 -4.71 -42.44 5.72
CA GLY A 299 -3.30 -42.11 5.47
C GLY A 299 -2.99 -40.70 5.95
N ASP A 300 -2.56 -39.84 5.04
CA ASP A 300 -2.24 -38.45 5.34
C ASP A 300 -3.44 -37.49 5.26
N ASN A 301 -4.61 -37.99 4.83
CA ASN A 301 -5.81 -37.16 4.68
C ASN A 301 -6.67 -37.17 5.94
N LEU A 302 -6.89 -35.99 6.49
CA LEU A 302 -7.87 -35.69 7.54
C LEU A 302 -9.12 -35.13 6.87
N SER A 303 -10.27 -35.76 7.07
CA SER A 303 -11.50 -35.42 6.34
C SER A 303 -12.66 -35.14 7.27
N ALA A 304 -13.48 -34.15 6.90
CA ALA A 304 -14.81 -33.92 7.45
C ALA A 304 -15.83 -33.97 6.30
N SER A 305 -16.82 -34.88 6.38
CA SER A 305 -17.73 -35.12 5.27
C SER A 305 -19.19 -35.33 5.71
N SER A 306 -20.08 -35.01 4.79
CA SER A 306 -21.52 -35.29 4.87
C SER A 306 -22.09 -35.45 3.45
N SER A 307 -23.40 -35.62 3.31
CA SER A 307 -24.06 -35.57 1.99
C SER A 307 -23.90 -34.22 1.27
N LYS A 308 -23.52 -33.17 1.99
CA LYS A 308 -23.40 -31.81 1.49
C LYS A 308 -21.96 -31.31 1.41
N VAL A 309 -21.13 -31.66 2.39
CA VAL A 309 -19.80 -31.10 2.60
C VAL A 309 -18.74 -32.17 2.44
N ASN A 310 -17.64 -31.83 1.78
CA ASN A 310 -16.40 -32.60 1.82
C ASN A 310 -15.23 -31.63 1.99
N PHE A 311 -14.54 -31.74 3.13
CA PHE A 311 -13.35 -30.95 3.46
C PHE A 311 -12.20 -31.91 3.73
N VAL A 312 -11.09 -31.74 3.03
CA VAL A 312 -9.91 -32.62 3.15
C VAL A 312 -8.65 -31.79 3.38
N PHE A 313 -7.99 -32.05 4.49
CA PHE A 313 -6.65 -31.54 4.80
C PHE A 313 -5.62 -32.66 4.66
N ASN A 314 -4.54 -32.42 3.94
CA ASN A 314 -3.45 -33.39 3.82
C ASN A 314 -2.28 -32.98 4.75
N ARG A 315 -2.04 -33.79 5.78
CA ARG A 315 -1.01 -33.49 6.80
C ARG A 315 0.43 -33.61 6.30
N LYS A 316 0.67 -34.33 5.22
CA LYS A 316 2.01 -34.44 4.62
C LYS A 316 2.38 -33.17 3.85
N THR A 317 1.44 -32.60 3.09
CA THR A 317 1.66 -31.36 2.33
C THR A 317 1.32 -30.11 3.15
N GLY A 318 0.56 -30.23 4.24
CA GLY A 318 0.13 -29.13 5.07
C GLY A 318 -0.92 -28.21 4.42
N ILE A 319 -1.69 -28.73 3.47
CA ILE A 319 -2.60 -27.96 2.62
C ILE A 319 -4.01 -28.54 2.69
N VAL A 320 -5.04 -27.69 2.65
CA VAL A 320 -6.41 -28.13 2.37
C VAL A 320 -6.51 -28.47 0.89
N THR A 321 -6.69 -29.76 0.57
CA THR A 321 -6.65 -30.23 -0.83
C THR A 321 -8.03 -30.28 -1.49
N SER A 322 -9.12 -30.24 -0.71
CA SER A 322 -10.48 -30.20 -1.25
C SER A 322 -11.42 -29.47 -0.29
N TYR A 323 -12.22 -28.59 -0.84
CA TYR A 323 -13.35 -27.96 -0.16
C TYR A 323 -14.56 -27.95 -1.08
N LYS A 324 -15.41 -28.95 -0.93
CA LYS A 324 -16.59 -29.16 -1.76
C LYS A 324 -17.86 -28.96 -0.96
N VAL A 325 -18.80 -28.17 -1.49
CA VAL A 325 -20.14 -27.97 -0.90
C VAL A 325 -21.22 -28.04 -1.97
N ASP A 326 -22.27 -28.82 -1.73
CA ASP A 326 -23.35 -29.06 -2.69
C ASP A 326 -22.83 -29.46 -4.09
N GLY A 327 -21.77 -30.30 -4.13
CA GLY A 327 -21.11 -30.77 -5.36
C GLY A 327 -20.15 -29.78 -6.02
N THR A 328 -20.04 -28.54 -5.55
CA THR A 328 -19.12 -27.53 -6.08
C THR A 328 -17.77 -27.61 -5.37
N GLU A 329 -16.68 -27.92 -6.08
CA GLU A 329 -15.31 -27.78 -5.59
C GLU A 329 -14.88 -26.32 -5.71
N TYR A 330 -14.37 -25.76 -4.60
CA TYR A 330 -13.93 -24.36 -4.55
C TYR A 330 -12.44 -24.19 -4.84
N PHE A 331 -11.59 -25.18 -4.53
CA PHE A 331 -10.16 -25.04 -4.73
C PHE A 331 -9.71 -25.60 -6.08
N SER A 332 -9.06 -24.76 -6.88
CA SER A 332 -8.51 -25.16 -8.17
C SER A 332 -7.31 -26.10 -7.97
N GLU A 333 -7.33 -27.25 -8.64
CA GLU A 333 -6.22 -28.21 -8.70
C GLU A 333 -5.67 -28.66 -7.33
N GLY A 334 -6.52 -28.63 -6.29
CA GLY A 334 -6.11 -28.96 -4.92
C GLY A 334 -5.21 -27.93 -4.25
N PHE A 335 -5.07 -26.73 -4.81
CA PHE A 335 -4.33 -25.61 -4.22
C PHE A 335 -5.26 -24.86 -3.26
N GLY A 336 -5.57 -25.48 -2.14
CA GLY A 336 -6.38 -24.88 -1.09
C GLY A 336 -5.56 -24.11 -0.06
N ILE A 337 -6.20 -23.85 1.10
CA ILE A 337 -5.63 -22.97 2.11
C ILE A 337 -4.27 -23.48 2.60
N GLN A 338 -3.28 -22.60 2.54
CA GLN A 338 -1.92 -22.82 3.02
C GLN A 338 -1.31 -21.54 3.58
N PRO A 339 -0.33 -21.63 4.50
CA PRO A 339 0.36 -20.46 5.07
C PRO A 339 1.00 -19.55 4.00
N ASN A 340 0.95 -18.25 4.21
CA ASN A 340 1.59 -17.26 3.34
C ASN A 340 2.18 -16.11 4.16
N PHE A 341 3.52 -15.94 4.07
CA PHE A 341 4.29 -14.92 4.78
C PHE A 341 5.08 -14.02 3.84
N TRP A 342 4.86 -14.16 2.53
CA TRP A 342 5.60 -13.50 1.48
C TRP A 342 4.71 -12.69 0.56
N ARG A 343 5.24 -11.60 0.02
CA ARG A 343 4.69 -10.85 -1.11
C ARG A 343 5.73 -10.78 -2.22
N ALA A 344 5.31 -10.57 -3.45
CA ALA A 344 6.22 -10.18 -4.51
C ALA A 344 6.90 -8.86 -4.11
N PRO A 345 8.23 -8.74 -4.25
CA PRO A 345 8.92 -7.51 -3.88
C PRO A 345 8.48 -6.32 -4.74
N THR A 346 8.30 -5.17 -4.10
CA THR A 346 8.18 -3.88 -4.79
C THR A 346 9.56 -3.35 -5.17
N ASP A 347 9.61 -2.29 -6.01
CA ASP A 347 10.89 -1.62 -6.30
C ASP A 347 11.56 -1.12 -5.02
N ASN A 348 10.79 -0.59 -4.06
CA ASN A 348 11.31 -0.21 -2.74
C ASN A 348 11.85 -1.39 -1.94
N ASP A 349 11.21 -2.56 -2.03
CA ASP A 349 11.68 -3.79 -1.39
C ASP A 349 13.02 -4.25 -1.98
N TYR A 350 13.20 -4.16 -3.31
CA TYR A 350 14.49 -4.40 -3.95
C TYR A 350 15.54 -3.38 -3.49
N GLY A 351 15.20 -2.09 -3.50
CA GLY A 351 16.10 -1.01 -3.10
C GLY A 351 16.59 -1.11 -1.65
N ASN A 352 15.76 -1.62 -0.74
CA ASN A 352 16.13 -1.82 0.66
C ASN A 352 16.67 -3.23 0.97
N GLY A 353 16.80 -4.09 -0.03
CA GLY A 353 17.35 -5.45 0.07
C GLY A 353 16.43 -6.46 0.76
N MET A 354 15.11 -6.23 0.78
CA MET A 354 14.13 -7.12 1.40
C MET A 354 14.24 -8.57 0.89
N PRO A 355 14.34 -8.85 -0.42
CA PRO A 355 14.39 -10.23 -0.92
C PRO A 355 15.46 -11.10 -0.27
N LYS A 356 16.65 -10.52 -0.06
CA LYS A 356 17.76 -11.21 0.62
C LYS A 356 17.60 -11.20 2.14
N ARG A 357 17.20 -10.07 2.71
CA ARG A 357 17.16 -9.84 4.14
C ARG A 357 16.04 -10.61 4.83
N LEU A 358 14.89 -10.78 4.16
CA LEU A 358 13.71 -11.44 4.66
C LEU A 358 13.39 -12.75 3.93
N GLN A 359 14.36 -13.33 3.19
CA GLN A 359 14.21 -14.57 2.42
C GLN A 359 13.62 -15.73 3.22
N VAL A 360 13.91 -15.81 4.51
CA VAL A 360 13.36 -16.83 5.41
C VAL A 360 11.82 -16.88 5.40
N TRP A 361 11.15 -15.77 5.11
CA TRP A 361 9.68 -15.72 5.03
C TRP A 361 9.16 -16.23 3.70
N LYS A 362 9.94 -16.07 2.60
CA LYS A 362 9.67 -16.72 1.32
C LYS A 362 9.73 -18.24 1.49
N GLU A 363 10.79 -18.72 2.15
CA GLU A 363 10.95 -20.13 2.50
C GLU A 363 9.84 -20.62 3.42
N SER A 364 9.41 -19.80 4.41
CA SER A 364 8.33 -20.13 5.34
C SER A 364 6.97 -20.25 4.65
N SER A 365 6.79 -19.64 3.48
CA SER A 365 5.57 -19.76 2.66
C SER A 365 5.57 -20.98 1.73
N LYS A 366 6.73 -21.63 1.53
CA LYS A 366 6.91 -22.78 0.63
C LYS A 366 7.24 -24.07 1.39
N ASN A 367 8.08 -24.00 2.41
CA ASN A 367 8.73 -25.13 3.08
C ASN A 367 8.33 -25.23 4.57
N PHE A 368 7.07 -24.94 4.90
CA PHE A 368 6.53 -25.15 6.24
C PHE A 368 6.41 -26.65 6.57
N ASN A 369 6.63 -27.01 7.84
CA ASN A 369 6.53 -28.39 8.30
C ASN A 369 5.33 -28.56 9.24
N VAL A 370 4.45 -29.52 8.96
CA VAL A 370 3.36 -29.90 9.86
C VAL A 370 3.93 -30.76 11.00
N THR A 371 3.92 -30.22 12.20
CA THR A 371 4.39 -30.93 13.40
C THR A 371 3.30 -31.75 14.08
N ASP A 372 2.05 -31.27 13.96
CA ASP A 372 0.87 -31.97 14.45
C ASP A 372 -0.35 -31.60 13.59
N ALA A 373 -1.21 -32.58 13.30
CA ALA A 373 -2.50 -32.33 12.68
C ALA A 373 -3.50 -33.39 13.11
N THR A 374 -4.66 -32.93 13.59
CA THR A 374 -5.74 -33.79 14.09
C THR A 374 -7.09 -33.38 13.52
N VAL A 375 -8.04 -34.33 13.43
CA VAL A 375 -9.43 -34.06 13.11
C VAL A 375 -10.33 -34.66 14.19
N THR A 376 -11.23 -33.87 14.74
CA THR A 376 -12.15 -34.25 15.81
C THR A 376 -13.53 -33.67 15.58
N MET A 377 -14.53 -34.21 16.32
CA MET A 377 -15.86 -33.61 16.40
C MET A 377 -15.94 -32.71 17.63
N ASP A 378 -16.48 -31.51 17.47
CA ASP A 378 -16.88 -30.61 18.54
C ASP A 378 -18.38 -30.31 18.38
N GLY A 379 -19.18 -31.01 19.19
CA GLY A 379 -20.64 -31.00 19.00
C GLY A 379 -21.04 -31.49 17.61
N ASN A 380 -21.68 -30.62 16.85
CA ASN A 380 -22.10 -30.91 15.46
C ASN A 380 -21.04 -30.50 14.41
N ASN A 381 -19.99 -29.82 14.81
CA ASN A 381 -18.96 -29.32 13.92
C ASN A 381 -17.77 -30.29 13.87
N ALA A 382 -17.06 -30.31 12.77
CA ALA A 382 -15.76 -30.95 12.68
C ALA A 382 -14.65 -29.88 12.87
N VAL A 383 -13.59 -30.23 13.58
CA VAL A 383 -12.45 -29.33 13.82
C VAL A 383 -11.18 -30.02 13.34
N VAL A 384 -10.45 -29.34 12.43
CA VAL A 384 -9.10 -29.74 12.02
C VAL A 384 -8.13 -28.75 12.65
N ASN A 385 -7.26 -29.25 13.55
CA ASN A 385 -6.20 -28.46 14.19
C ASN A 385 -4.88 -28.76 13.50
N VAL A 386 -4.10 -27.75 13.18
CA VAL A 386 -2.82 -27.91 12.49
C VAL A 386 -1.78 -27.00 13.13
N ASN A 387 -0.62 -27.58 13.47
CA ASN A 387 0.55 -26.87 13.95
C ASN A 387 1.64 -26.92 12.89
N TYR A 388 2.05 -25.74 12.41
CA TYR A 388 3.16 -25.60 11.47
C TYR A 388 4.39 -25.07 12.21
N LEU A 389 5.53 -25.70 11.99
CA LEU A 389 6.84 -25.13 12.30
C LEU A 389 7.39 -24.52 11.02
N LEU A 390 7.66 -23.21 11.06
CA LEU A 390 8.17 -22.46 9.93
C LEU A 390 9.71 -22.50 9.89
N PRO A 391 10.36 -22.42 8.71
CA PRO A 391 11.81 -22.26 8.57
C PRO A 391 12.40 -21.12 9.41
N ALA A 392 11.61 -20.05 9.66
CA ALA A 392 11.97 -18.96 10.55
C ALA A 392 11.99 -19.33 12.05
N GLY A 393 11.56 -20.53 12.41
CA GLY A 393 11.47 -21.02 13.80
C GLY A 393 10.17 -20.67 14.53
N ASN A 394 9.30 -19.87 13.92
CA ASN A 394 8.00 -19.52 14.49
C ASN A 394 7.01 -20.69 14.37
N LEU A 395 6.06 -20.76 15.30
CA LEU A 395 4.89 -21.62 15.17
C LEU A 395 3.75 -20.84 14.51
N TYR A 396 3.06 -21.50 13.59
CA TYR A 396 1.81 -21.03 13.01
C TYR A 396 0.74 -22.10 13.22
N ILE A 397 -0.28 -21.78 13.98
CA ILE A 397 -1.34 -22.70 14.41
C ILE A 397 -2.60 -22.29 13.66
N VAL A 398 -3.23 -23.23 12.96
CA VAL A 398 -4.47 -22.97 12.22
C VAL A 398 -5.53 -23.99 12.64
N ASN A 399 -6.69 -23.48 13.04
CA ASN A 399 -7.86 -24.26 13.39
C ASN A 399 -8.94 -24.02 12.33
N TYR A 400 -9.37 -25.09 11.68
CA TYR A 400 -10.50 -25.07 10.74
C TYR A 400 -11.71 -25.65 11.46
N THR A 401 -12.74 -24.83 11.68
CA THR A 401 -14.05 -25.30 12.18
C THR A 401 -15.00 -25.43 11.00
N ILE A 402 -15.31 -26.67 10.63
CA ILE A 402 -16.18 -27.01 9.51
C ILE A 402 -17.61 -27.19 10.06
N TYR A 403 -18.53 -26.37 9.57
CA TYR A 403 -19.94 -26.42 9.98
C TYR A 403 -20.76 -27.32 9.05
N PRO A 404 -21.82 -27.97 9.55
CA PRO A 404 -22.74 -28.77 8.74
C PRO A 404 -23.36 -28.03 7.55
N SER A 405 -23.43 -26.71 7.60
CA SER A 405 -23.88 -25.85 6.48
C SER A 405 -22.93 -25.84 5.30
N GLY A 406 -21.67 -26.20 5.51
CA GLY A 406 -20.56 -26.04 4.57
C GLY A 406 -19.69 -24.80 4.85
N ALA A 407 -20.08 -23.90 5.74
CA ALA A 407 -19.20 -22.81 6.15
C ALA A 407 -17.95 -23.36 6.87
N VAL A 408 -16.80 -22.66 6.75
CA VAL A 408 -15.54 -23.03 7.41
C VAL A 408 -14.97 -21.78 8.06
N ASN A 409 -14.89 -21.77 9.39
CA ASN A 409 -14.12 -20.75 10.11
C ASN A 409 -12.65 -21.16 10.13
N VAL A 410 -11.77 -20.21 9.84
CA VAL A 410 -10.32 -20.34 9.86
C VAL A 410 -9.80 -19.40 10.94
N ALA A 411 -9.35 -19.94 12.06
CA ALA A 411 -8.72 -19.20 13.13
C ALA A 411 -7.22 -19.49 13.12
N ALA A 412 -6.40 -18.46 13.03
CA ALA A 412 -4.94 -18.61 12.94
C ALA A 412 -4.22 -17.84 14.04
N ARG A 413 -3.14 -18.43 14.54
CA ARG A 413 -2.26 -17.86 15.54
C ARG A 413 -0.81 -18.00 15.09
N PHE A 414 -0.13 -16.88 14.93
CA PHE A 414 1.31 -16.81 14.71
C PHE A 414 1.99 -16.53 16.05
N THR A 415 2.94 -17.35 16.44
CA THR A 415 3.67 -17.21 17.70
C THR A 415 5.15 -17.45 17.50
N SER A 416 5.99 -16.78 18.29
CA SER A 416 7.42 -17.05 18.29
C SER A 416 7.75 -18.20 19.24
N THR A 417 8.70 -19.05 18.84
CA THR A 417 9.28 -20.06 19.72
C THR A 417 10.28 -19.48 20.70
N ASP A 418 10.81 -18.27 20.43
CA ASP A 418 11.84 -17.60 21.22
C ASP A 418 11.22 -16.40 21.96
N MET A 419 10.56 -16.68 23.10
CA MET A 419 9.90 -15.66 23.94
C MET A 419 10.90 -14.73 24.65
N ASP A 420 12.17 -15.11 24.78
CA ASP A 420 13.17 -14.31 25.50
C ASP A 420 13.74 -13.16 24.66
N ALA A 421 13.59 -13.19 23.34
CA ALA A 421 14.00 -12.09 22.45
C ALA A 421 13.05 -10.88 22.49
N ALA A 422 11.90 -10.99 23.15
CA ALA A 422 10.83 -9.99 23.12
C ALA A 422 11.05 -8.76 24.03
N GLN A 423 12.14 -8.69 24.81
CA GLN A 423 12.31 -7.66 25.84
C GLN A 423 13.39 -6.61 25.56
N THR A 424 13.93 -6.52 24.36
CA THR A 424 14.83 -5.40 24.02
C THR A 424 14.01 -4.24 23.45
N GLU A 425 13.43 -3.43 24.33
CA GLU A 425 12.91 -2.11 23.99
C GLU A 425 14.07 -1.25 23.45
N VAL A 426 14.03 -0.96 22.18
CA VAL A 426 14.93 0.02 21.58
C VAL A 426 14.47 1.40 22.05
N SER A 427 15.27 2.01 22.95
CA SER A 427 14.99 3.33 23.48
C SER A 427 14.91 4.37 22.35
N GLU A 428 13.86 5.20 22.40
CA GLU A 428 13.55 6.26 21.40
C GLU A 428 14.52 7.43 21.35
N SER A 429 15.66 7.37 22.06
CA SER A 429 16.47 8.56 22.34
C SER A 429 17.61 8.89 21.34
N THR A 430 17.73 8.21 20.20
CA THR A 430 18.84 8.46 19.26
C THR A 430 18.38 8.70 17.81
N ARG A 431 17.59 9.74 17.61
CA ARG A 431 17.12 10.11 16.26
C ARG A 431 17.51 11.54 15.91
N THR A 432 18.74 11.73 15.47
CA THR A 432 19.19 12.97 14.81
C THR A 432 19.35 12.73 13.30
N ALA A 433 18.71 13.61 12.51
CA ALA A 433 18.75 13.57 11.06
C ALA A 433 20.12 14.05 10.53
N THR A 434 21.04 13.12 10.45
CA THR A 434 22.25 13.24 9.64
C THR A 434 22.57 11.87 9.09
N PHE A 435 22.94 11.82 7.83
CA PHE A 435 23.42 10.62 7.14
C PHE A 435 24.57 10.02 7.95
N THR A 436 24.31 8.99 8.75
CA THR A 436 25.31 8.37 9.62
C THR A 436 25.32 6.85 9.43
N PRO A 437 26.49 6.24 9.16
CA PRO A 437 26.65 4.80 8.93
C PRO A 437 26.19 3.87 10.08
N GLY A 438 26.03 4.39 11.31
CA GLY A 438 25.57 3.62 12.46
C GLY A 438 24.05 3.32 12.50
N ARG A 439 23.23 4.05 11.73
CA ARG A 439 21.77 3.79 11.61
C ARG A 439 21.45 2.44 10.96
N ASP A 440 22.31 1.98 10.05
CA ASP A 440 22.08 0.73 9.33
C ASP A 440 22.20 -0.52 10.21
N ALA A 441 22.97 -0.51 11.28
CA ALA A 441 23.17 -1.69 12.11
C ALA A 441 21.93 -1.98 13.00
N ALA A 442 21.40 -0.98 13.70
CA ALA A 442 20.20 -1.15 14.53
C ALA A 442 18.95 -1.44 13.68
N ARG A 443 18.81 -0.75 12.54
CA ARG A 443 17.74 -1.05 11.55
C ARG A 443 17.89 -2.44 10.94
N LYS A 444 19.09 -2.91 10.67
CA LYS A 444 19.37 -4.27 10.16
C LYS A 444 18.97 -5.37 11.14
N GLU A 445 19.19 -5.20 12.42
CA GLU A 445 18.78 -6.20 13.42
C GLU A 445 17.25 -6.19 13.65
N ALA A 446 16.63 -5.02 13.78
CA ALA A 446 15.16 -4.92 13.89
C ALA A 446 14.43 -5.49 12.67
N SER A 447 15.00 -5.34 11.48
CA SER A 447 14.39 -5.82 10.23
C SER A 447 14.44 -7.33 10.04
N LYS A 448 15.35 -8.05 10.70
CA LYS A 448 15.36 -9.52 10.74
C LYS A 448 14.13 -10.08 11.46
N LEU A 449 13.47 -9.26 12.26
CA LEU A 449 12.30 -9.61 13.06
C LEU A 449 10.96 -9.19 12.42
N ASN A 450 10.94 -8.65 11.20
CA ASN A 450 9.70 -8.27 10.53
C ASN A 450 9.27 -9.33 9.52
N VAL A 451 7.96 -9.58 9.49
CA VAL A 451 7.32 -10.49 8.54
C VAL A 451 6.68 -9.66 7.42
N PRO A 452 6.95 -9.92 6.14
CA PRO A 452 6.34 -9.15 5.04
C PRO A 452 4.82 -9.25 5.00
N ARG A 453 4.26 -10.42 5.34
CA ARG A 453 2.84 -10.73 5.32
C ARG A 453 2.54 -11.81 6.35
N ILE A 454 1.39 -11.73 7.01
CA ILE A 454 0.87 -12.83 7.85
C ILE A 454 -0.50 -13.19 7.34
N GLY A 455 -0.61 -14.33 6.68
CA GLY A 455 -1.83 -14.73 6.01
C GLY A 455 -1.86 -16.18 5.56
N VAL A 456 -2.79 -16.42 4.66
CA VAL A 456 -2.95 -17.66 3.90
C VAL A 456 -3.21 -17.33 2.44
N ARG A 457 -2.96 -18.29 1.54
CA ARG A 457 -3.34 -18.22 0.13
C ARG A 457 -4.01 -19.49 -0.34
N PHE A 458 -4.83 -19.38 -1.37
CA PHE A 458 -5.48 -20.48 -2.06
C PHE A 458 -5.92 -20.05 -3.47
N ARG A 459 -6.30 -21.01 -4.30
CA ARG A 459 -6.74 -20.74 -5.67
C ARG A 459 -8.17 -21.19 -5.89
N LEU A 460 -8.96 -20.32 -6.49
CA LEU A 460 -10.31 -20.61 -6.97
C LEU A 460 -10.28 -20.81 -8.50
N PRO A 461 -11.28 -21.53 -9.09
CA PRO A 461 -11.41 -21.59 -10.55
C PRO A 461 -11.46 -20.20 -11.18
N ALA A 462 -10.84 -20.03 -12.34
CA ALA A 462 -10.81 -18.77 -13.09
C ALA A 462 -12.20 -18.15 -13.33
N SER A 463 -13.23 -18.97 -13.41
CA SER A 463 -14.62 -18.51 -13.57
C SER A 463 -15.20 -17.79 -12.34
N MET A 464 -14.57 -17.90 -11.18
CA MET A 464 -14.94 -17.16 -9.95
C MET A 464 -14.23 -15.81 -9.86
N ASN A 465 -14.21 -15.06 -10.94
CA ASN A 465 -13.46 -13.82 -11.08
C ASN A 465 -14.24 -12.54 -10.72
N GLN A 466 -15.55 -12.63 -10.50
CA GLN A 466 -16.33 -11.46 -10.06
C GLN A 466 -16.09 -11.21 -8.58
N VAL A 467 -15.59 -10.02 -8.26
CA VAL A 467 -15.19 -9.62 -6.92
C VAL A 467 -16.11 -8.52 -6.41
N GLU A 468 -16.69 -8.72 -5.22
CA GLU A 468 -17.40 -7.68 -4.48
C GLU A 468 -16.85 -7.66 -3.05
N TYR A 469 -16.54 -6.48 -2.53
CA TYR A 469 -15.98 -6.38 -1.18
C TYR A 469 -16.45 -5.14 -0.43
N PHE A 470 -16.44 -5.22 0.89
CA PHE A 470 -16.67 -4.10 1.80
C PHE A 470 -15.38 -3.85 2.58
N GLY A 471 -14.65 -2.83 2.17
CA GLY A 471 -13.31 -2.50 2.66
C GLY A 471 -12.81 -1.18 2.07
N ARG A 472 -11.50 -0.89 2.21
CA ARG A 472 -10.91 0.29 1.60
C ARG A 472 -10.69 0.10 0.09
N GLY A 473 -11.01 1.14 -0.68
CA GLY A 473 -10.90 1.11 -2.13
C GLY A 473 -11.30 2.44 -2.79
N PRO A 474 -11.58 2.44 -4.14
CA PRO A 474 -11.53 1.29 -5.04
C PRO A 474 -10.11 0.86 -5.43
N ALA A 475 -9.12 1.77 -5.38
CA ALA A 475 -7.74 1.47 -5.71
C ALA A 475 -7.07 0.59 -4.65
N GLU A 476 -6.06 -0.20 -5.07
CA GLU A 476 -5.21 -0.94 -4.13
C GLU A 476 -4.62 -0.01 -3.10
N ASN A 477 -4.44 -0.52 -1.90
CA ASN A 477 -3.93 0.26 -0.79
C ASN A 477 -3.19 -0.62 0.23
N TYR A 478 -2.27 -0.02 0.98
CA TYR A 478 -1.38 -0.70 1.91
C TYR A 478 -1.40 0.00 3.26
N LEU A 479 -0.85 -0.58 4.31
CA LEU A 479 -0.95 -0.05 5.68
C LEU A 479 -0.46 1.40 5.80
N ASP A 480 0.59 1.76 5.06
CA ASP A 480 1.22 3.08 5.04
C ASP A 480 0.74 3.98 3.87
N ARG A 481 -0.26 3.50 3.10
CA ARG A 481 -0.85 4.19 1.95
C ARG A 481 -2.32 3.81 1.81
N ASN A 482 -3.17 4.29 2.69
CA ASN A 482 -4.60 4.00 2.67
C ASN A 482 -5.49 5.14 3.17
N ALA A 483 -4.92 6.30 3.49
CA ALA A 483 -5.70 7.45 3.96
C ALA A 483 -6.63 7.98 2.86
N GLY A 484 -6.19 7.94 1.60
CA GLY A 484 -7.00 8.32 0.44
C GLY A 484 -8.02 7.26 -0.01
N SER A 485 -8.07 6.10 0.63
CA SER A 485 -8.96 4.99 0.26
C SER A 485 -10.09 4.85 1.29
N MET A 486 -11.31 5.20 0.90
CA MET A 486 -12.47 5.18 1.81
C MET A 486 -13.04 3.76 1.93
N VAL A 487 -13.63 3.46 3.10
CA VAL A 487 -14.36 2.21 3.31
C VAL A 487 -15.69 2.28 2.57
N GLY A 488 -15.91 1.32 1.67
CA GLY A 488 -17.11 1.28 0.83
C GLY A 488 -17.41 -0.11 0.32
N LEU A 489 -18.54 -0.22 -0.37
CA LEU A 489 -18.92 -1.41 -1.12
C LEU A 489 -18.45 -1.25 -2.56
N TYR A 490 -17.51 -2.08 -2.97
CA TYR A 490 -16.90 -2.02 -4.30
C TYR A 490 -17.13 -3.31 -5.07
N LYS A 491 -17.21 -3.18 -6.39
CA LYS A 491 -17.32 -4.29 -7.34
C LYS A 491 -16.21 -4.17 -8.36
N SER A 492 -15.62 -5.30 -8.72
CA SER A 492 -14.54 -5.41 -9.68
C SER A 492 -14.48 -6.83 -10.24
N THR A 493 -13.46 -7.11 -11.01
CA THR A 493 -13.07 -8.47 -11.40
C THR A 493 -11.62 -8.74 -10.99
N ALA A 494 -11.24 -10.02 -10.92
CA ALA A 494 -9.85 -10.39 -10.62
C ALA A 494 -8.86 -9.85 -11.65
N GLU A 495 -9.33 -9.60 -12.87
CA GLU A 495 -8.56 -8.96 -13.93
C GLU A 495 -8.38 -7.44 -13.69
N GLU A 496 -9.44 -6.75 -13.26
CA GLU A 496 -9.42 -5.30 -13.00
C GLU A 496 -8.68 -4.92 -11.71
N LEU A 497 -8.54 -5.85 -10.77
CA LEU A 497 -7.75 -5.63 -9.56
C LEU A 497 -6.24 -5.67 -9.82
N TYR A 498 -5.80 -6.19 -10.98
CA TYR A 498 -4.41 -6.12 -11.41
C TYR A 498 -4.03 -4.71 -11.84
N PHE A 499 -2.95 -4.17 -11.28
CA PHE A 499 -2.37 -2.91 -11.75
C PHE A 499 -1.04 -3.17 -12.51
N PRO A 500 -0.93 -2.76 -13.78
CA PRO A 500 0.23 -3.02 -14.63
C PRO A 500 1.35 -1.99 -14.39
N TYR A 501 2.00 -2.02 -13.24
CA TYR A 501 3.25 -1.28 -13.06
C TYR A 501 4.23 -1.62 -14.16
N VAL A 502 4.97 -0.65 -14.71
CA VAL A 502 5.89 -0.83 -15.85
C VAL A 502 6.81 -2.03 -15.64
N ARG A 503 7.37 -2.18 -14.44
CA ARG A 503 7.97 -3.42 -13.96
C ARG A 503 6.99 -4.14 -13.04
N PRO A 504 6.53 -5.36 -13.40
CA PRO A 504 5.64 -6.16 -12.56
C PRO A 504 6.18 -6.38 -11.16
N GLN A 505 5.34 -6.19 -10.16
CA GLN A 505 5.66 -6.27 -8.74
C GLN A 505 4.39 -6.50 -7.91
N GLU A 506 4.47 -6.55 -6.58
CA GLU A 506 3.27 -6.64 -5.71
C GLU A 506 2.23 -5.61 -6.11
N ASN A 507 0.97 -6.06 -6.24
CA ASN A 507 -0.17 -5.20 -6.60
C ASN A 507 -1.50 -5.80 -6.15
N GLY A 508 -2.58 -5.04 -6.26
CA GLY A 508 -3.95 -5.49 -6.05
C GLY A 508 -4.33 -5.74 -4.59
N HIS A 509 -3.54 -5.26 -3.61
CA HIS A 509 -3.87 -5.44 -2.19
C HIS A 509 -4.89 -4.41 -1.70
N HIS A 510 -5.83 -4.86 -0.82
CA HIS A 510 -6.85 -4.01 -0.21
C HIS A 510 -6.87 -4.24 1.30
N THR A 511 -6.77 -3.16 2.07
CA THR A 511 -6.76 -3.20 3.54
C THR A 511 -8.14 -2.99 4.15
N ASP A 512 -8.25 -3.21 5.45
CA ASP A 512 -9.46 -2.95 6.25
C ASP A 512 -10.73 -3.55 5.65
N THR A 513 -10.63 -4.74 5.07
CA THR A 513 -11.75 -5.44 4.44
C THR A 513 -12.54 -6.23 5.48
N ARG A 514 -13.86 -6.01 5.53
CA ARG A 514 -14.79 -6.71 6.41
C ARG A 514 -15.23 -8.03 5.81
N TRP A 515 -15.39 -8.01 4.51
CA TRP A 515 -15.68 -9.21 3.73
C TRP A 515 -15.33 -8.98 2.25
N VAL A 516 -15.01 -10.07 1.58
CA VAL A 516 -14.86 -10.12 0.12
C VAL A 516 -15.55 -11.39 -0.40
N SER A 517 -16.23 -11.27 -1.52
CA SER A 517 -16.83 -12.42 -2.22
C SER A 517 -16.25 -12.56 -3.62
N LEU A 518 -16.00 -13.81 -4.02
CA LEU A 518 -15.62 -14.17 -5.37
C LEU A 518 -16.68 -15.09 -5.95
N SER A 519 -17.15 -14.82 -7.16
CA SER A 519 -18.28 -15.56 -7.73
C SER A 519 -18.22 -15.68 -9.26
N THR A 520 -19.03 -16.62 -9.76
CA THR A 520 -19.37 -16.75 -11.19
C THR A 520 -20.59 -15.91 -11.57
N GLY A 521 -21.10 -15.07 -10.65
CA GLY A 521 -22.41 -14.42 -10.77
C GLY A 521 -23.60 -15.32 -10.35
N LYS A 522 -23.40 -16.63 -10.17
CA LYS A 522 -24.43 -17.57 -9.71
C LYS A 522 -24.00 -18.31 -8.44
N LYS A 523 -22.78 -18.78 -8.40
CA LYS A 523 -22.18 -19.46 -7.25
C LYS A 523 -20.92 -18.73 -6.86
N GLY A 524 -20.57 -18.77 -5.58
CA GLY A 524 -19.38 -18.07 -5.10
C GLY A 524 -18.99 -18.46 -3.69
N LEU A 525 -17.96 -17.78 -3.21
CA LEU A 525 -17.42 -17.92 -1.88
C LEU A 525 -17.32 -16.54 -1.24
N LEU A 526 -17.98 -16.34 -0.11
CA LEU A 526 -17.85 -15.18 0.74
C LEU A 526 -16.77 -15.46 1.79
N ILE A 527 -15.82 -14.57 1.92
CA ILE A 527 -14.76 -14.55 2.94
C ILE A 527 -15.13 -13.43 3.91
N GLN A 528 -15.65 -13.78 5.07
CA GLN A 528 -16.08 -12.83 6.09
C GLN A 528 -15.02 -12.77 7.19
N ALA A 529 -14.42 -11.60 7.40
CA ALA A 529 -13.42 -11.38 8.44
C ALA A 529 -14.02 -11.46 9.84
N ASP A 530 -13.24 -11.91 10.82
CA ASP A 530 -13.62 -11.82 12.23
C ASP A 530 -13.58 -10.38 12.73
N ASN A 531 -12.61 -9.59 12.26
CA ASN A 531 -12.51 -8.14 12.46
C ASN A 531 -12.33 -7.47 11.09
N THR A 532 -11.08 -7.25 10.66
CA THR A 532 -10.71 -6.83 9.31
C THR A 532 -9.55 -7.67 8.80
N ILE A 533 -9.49 -7.83 7.50
CA ILE A 533 -8.43 -8.54 6.77
C ILE A 533 -7.88 -7.66 5.66
N GLY A 534 -6.68 -7.98 5.19
CA GLY A 534 -6.23 -7.60 3.86
C GLY A 534 -6.54 -8.72 2.86
N PHE A 535 -6.69 -8.38 1.59
CA PHE A 535 -6.82 -9.39 0.53
C PHE A 535 -6.17 -8.94 -0.78
N ASN A 536 -5.76 -9.93 -1.57
CA ASN A 536 -5.53 -9.83 -3.01
C ASN A 536 -6.38 -10.91 -3.69
N ALA A 537 -6.87 -10.65 -4.89
CA ALA A 537 -7.61 -11.62 -5.70
C ALA A 537 -7.29 -11.38 -7.18
N LEU A 538 -6.26 -12.05 -7.69
CA LEU A 538 -5.71 -11.81 -9.03
C LEU A 538 -5.75 -13.08 -9.88
N ARG A 539 -5.78 -12.90 -11.21
CA ARG A 539 -5.58 -14.00 -12.19
C ARG A 539 -4.12 -14.42 -12.33
N ASN A 540 -3.26 -14.00 -11.40
CA ASN A 540 -1.84 -14.24 -11.37
C ASN A 540 -1.43 -14.71 -9.97
N SER A 541 -0.35 -15.47 -9.91
CA SER A 541 0.24 -15.88 -8.64
C SER A 541 1.26 -14.84 -8.15
N ILE A 542 1.63 -14.93 -6.85
CA ILE A 542 2.73 -14.12 -6.30
C ILE A 542 4.00 -14.33 -7.11
N GLU A 543 4.25 -15.58 -7.56
CA GLU A 543 5.43 -15.97 -8.31
C GLU A 543 5.50 -15.32 -9.70
N ASP A 544 4.38 -14.91 -10.29
CA ASP A 544 4.37 -14.20 -11.58
C ASP A 544 4.96 -12.79 -11.46
N PHE A 545 4.95 -12.22 -10.26
CA PHE A 545 5.45 -10.88 -9.96
C PHE A 545 6.79 -10.90 -9.18
N ASP A 546 7.16 -12.05 -8.60
CA ASP A 546 8.39 -12.22 -7.84
C ASP A 546 9.51 -12.72 -8.76
N ASP A 547 10.29 -11.79 -9.28
CA ASP A 547 11.47 -12.09 -10.07
C ASP A 547 12.58 -12.65 -9.15
N GLU A 548 12.63 -13.98 -9.01
CA GLU A 548 13.61 -14.68 -8.16
C GLU A 548 15.07 -14.39 -8.57
N GLU A 549 15.31 -13.97 -9.82
CA GLU A 549 16.63 -13.64 -10.33
C GLU A 549 17.02 -12.17 -10.11
N ALA A 550 16.04 -11.30 -9.83
CA ALA A 550 16.24 -9.86 -9.64
C ALA A 550 16.72 -9.50 -8.23
N THR A 551 17.79 -10.06 -7.78
CA THR A 551 18.39 -9.73 -6.48
C THR A 551 19.06 -8.35 -6.49
N GLY A 552 18.30 -7.28 -6.36
CA GLY A 552 18.80 -5.94 -6.04
C GLY A 552 19.62 -5.25 -7.13
N LEU A 553 19.18 -5.24 -8.38
CA LEU A 553 20.02 -4.86 -9.51
C LEU A 553 19.84 -3.48 -10.08
N SER A 554 18.80 -2.77 -9.75
CA SER A 554 18.65 -1.38 -10.21
C SER A 554 19.82 -0.46 -9.83
N ARG A 555 20.70 -0.92 -8.91
CA ARG A 555 21.86 -0.16 -8.43
C ARG A 555 23.23 -0.80 -8.67
N GLN A 556 23.34 -1.97 -9.24
CA GLN A 556 24.67 -2.57 -9.47
C GLN A 556 25.51 -1.75 -10.45
N TRP A 557 24.89 -1.01 -11.36
CA TRP A 557 25.58 -0.16 -12.34
C TRP A 557 26.18 1.11 -11.76
N SER A 558 25.52 1.74 -10.79
CA SER A 558 26.05 2.95 -10.13
C SER A 558 27.31 2.68 -9.30
N ASN A 559 27.59 1.41 -8.97
CA ASN A 559 28.77 0.99 -8.23
C ASN A 559 29.91 0.45 -9.12
N PHE A 560 29.72 0.38 -10.44
CA PHE A 560 30.77 -0.03 -11.36
C PHE A 560 31.61 1.19 -11.76
N THR A 561 32.96 1.03 -11.70
CA THR A 561 33.87 2.00 -12.27
C THR A 561 33.70 2.05 -13.80
N PRO A 562 34.07 3.20 -14.47
CA PRO A 562 34.05 3.25 -15.93
C PRO A 562 34.85 2.12 -16.60
N GLU A 563 35.92 1.59 -15.96
CA GLU A 563 36.69 0.45 -16.43
C GLU A 563 35.91 -0.87 -16.30
N GLN A 564 35.16 -1.05 -15.21
CA GLN A 564 34.28 -2.22 -15.05
C GLN A 564 33.13 -2.19 -16.04
N VAL A 565 32.60 -1.01 -16.37
CA VAL A 565 31.58 -0.83 -17.43
C VAL A 565 32.19 -1.12 -18.81
N ALA A 566 33.44 -0.73 -19.06
CA ALA A 566 34.13 -0.96 -20.34
C ALA A 566 34.60 -2.40 -20.54
N ASN A 567 34.88 -3.13 -19.45
CA ASN A 567 35.38 -4.54 -19.46
C ASN A 567 34.25 -5.55 -19.20
N HIS A 568 33.08 -5.28 -19.70
CA HIS A 568 31.90 -6.09 -19.45
C HIS A 568 32.13 -7.58 -19.76
N ASP A 569 31.98 -8.39 -18.72
CA ASP A 569 31.73 -9.81 -18.86
C ASP A 569 30.37 -10.02 -19.56
N GLU A 570 30.35 -10.60 -20.75
CA GLU A 570 29.12 -10.94 -21.49
C GLU A 570 28.14 -11.78 -20.65
N ALA A 571 28.62 -12.51 -19.65
CA ALA A 571 27.81 -13.31 -18.75
C ALA A 571 27.04 -12.41 -17.75
N ALA A 572 27.66 -11.34 -17.24
CA ALA A 572 27.00 -10.36 -16.39
C ALA A 572 25.94 -9.57 -17.17
N ALA A 573 26.25 -9.21 -18.41
CA ALA A 573 25.33 -8.53 -19.31
C ALA A 573 24.13 -9.43 -19.70
N LYS A 574 24.36 -10.72 -19.97
CA LYS A 574 23.28 -11.70 -20.21
C LYS A 574 22.40 -11.90 -18.97
N ASN A 575 22.97 -11.85 -17.77
CA ASN A 575 22.22 -11.93 -16.53
C ASN A 575 21.35 -10.68 -16.31
N VAL A 576 21.84 -9.48 -16.65
CA VAL A 576 21.03 -8.26 -16.61
C VAL A 576 19.85 -8.32 -17.58
N LEU A 577 20.07 -8.75 -18.82
CA LEU A 577 19.02 -8.90 -19.83
C LEU A 577 17.99 -9.99 -19.48
N ARG A 578 18.38 -11.06 -18.81
CA ARG A 578 17.47 -12.11 -18.32
C ARG A 578 16.53 -11.65 -17.22
N ARG A 579 16.82 -10.50 -16.59
CA ARG A 579 16.09 -9.94 -15.45
C ARG A 579 15.15 -8.79 -15.84
N GLN A 580 15.09 -8.43 -17.13
CA GLN A 580 14.07 -7.52 -17.61
C GLN A 580 12.72 -8.21 -17.54
N HIS A 581 11.78 -7.55 -16.86
CA HIS A 581 10.45 -8.06 -16.64
C HIS A 581 9.44 -6.96 -16.97
N HIS A 582 8.51 -7.25 -17.86
CA HIS A 582 7.59 -6.28 -18.43
C HIS A 582 6.14 -6.75 -18.32
N ILE A 583 5.20 -5.83 -18.49
CA ILE A 583 3.77 -6.14 -18.39
C ILE A 583 3.31 -7.20 -19.42
N ASN A 584 3.95 -7.30 -20.58
CA ASN A 584 3.66 -8.31 -21.59
C ASN A 584 4.20 -9.72 -21.24
N ASP A 585 5.04 -9.85 -20.20
CA ASP A 585 5.44 -11.15 -19.64
C ASP A 585 4.35 -11.73 -18.72
N ILE A 586 3.47 -10.86 -18.21
CA ILE A 586 2.38 -11.24 -17.31
C ILE A 586 1.19 -11.73 -18.14
N THR A 587 0.76 -12.96 -17.89
CA THR A 587 -0.40 -13.55 -18.53
C THR A 587 -1.38 -14.08 -17.48
N PRO A 588 -2.69 -13.84 -17.63
CA PRO A 588 -3.69 -14.40 -16.72
C PRO A 588 -3.61 -15.92 -16.67
N ARG A 589 -3.62 -16.49 -15.47
CA ARG A 589 -3.63 -17.93 -15.21
C ARG A 589 -5.06 -18.49 -15.27
N ASP A 590 -5.18 -19.81 -15.33
CA ASP A 590 -6.50 -20.48 -15.31
C ASP A 590 -7.05 -20.69 -13.89
N PHE A 591 -6.77 -19.70 -13.01
CA PHE A 591 -7.26 -19.63 -11.64
C PHE A 591 -7.37 -18.17 -11.19
N VAL A 592 -8.03 -17.94 -10.07
CA VAL A 592 -7.90 -16.72 -9.25
C VAL A 592 -7.13 -17.09 -8.00
N GLU A 593 -5.93 -16.53 -7.81
CA GLU A 593 -5.20 -16.66 -6.56
C GLU A 593 -5.73 -15.63 -5.55
N VAL A 594 -6.15 -16.12 -4.40
CA VAL A 594 -6.68 -15.33 -3.31
C VAL A 594 -5.69 -15.38 -2.15
N CYS A 595 -5.20 -14.22 -1.75
CA CYS A 595 -4.51 -14.05 -0.49
C CYS A 595 -5.47 -13.42 0.52
N VAL A 596 -5.53 -13.99 1.72
CA VAL A 596 -6.27 -13.46 2.86
C VAL A 596 -5.30 -13.27 4.00
N ASP A 597 -5.17 -12.04 4.45
CA ASP A 597 -4.11 -11.67 5.39
C ASP A 597 -4.68 -11.03 6.66
N LEU A 598 -4.05 -11.32 7.79
CA LEU A 598 -4.18 -10.43 8.93
C LEU A 598 -3.74 -9.03 8.51
N LYS A 599 -2.53 -8.94 7.98
CA LYS A 599 -1.91 -7.73 7.46
C LYS A 599 -0.75 -8.06 6.51
N GLN A 600 -0.42 -7.09 5.67
CA GLN A 600 0.82 -7.01 4.91
C GLN A 600 1.57 -5.76 5.38
N GLN A 601 2.92 -5.80 5.49
CA GLN A 601 3.71 -4.61 5.83
C GLN A 601 3.52 -3.49 4.78
N GLY A 602 3.80 -2.25 5.17
CA GLY A 602 3.77 -1.10 4.26
C GLY A 602 4.69 -1.26 3.06
N VAL A 603 4.51 -0.42 2.04
CA VAL A 603 5.34 -0.40 0.82
C VAL A 603 6.51 0.58 0.91
N ALA A 604 6.59 1.39 1.96
CA ALA A 604 7.53 2.49 2.11
C ALA A 604 7.37 3.56 1.02
N GLY A 605 8.25 4.56 0.95
CA GLY A 605 8.09 5.54 -0.09
C GLY A 605 8.83 6.86 0.11
N TYR A 606 9.69 7.00 1.13
CA TYR A 606 10.53 8.20 1.21
C TYR A 606 11.54 8.22 0.05
N ASP A 607 12.22 7.11 -0.16
CA ASP A 607 13.11 6.85 -1.31
C ASP A 607 12.96 5.39 -1.77
N SER A 608 13.54 5.03 -2.92
CA SER A 608 13.52 3.67 -3.47
C SER A 608 14.87 2.95 -3.38
N TRP A 609 15.83 3.46 -2.62
CA TRP A 609 17.18 2.88 -2.50
C TRP A 609 17.60 2.52 -1.07
N GLY A 610 16.73 2.66 -0.09
CA GLY A 610 17.04 2.31 1.30
C GLY A 610 15.87 2.40 2.24
N SER A 611 14.83 3.16 1.92
CA SER A 611 13.65 3.35 2.75
C SER A 611 12.92 2.03 3.02
N ARG A 612 12.47 1.88 4.24
CA ARG A 612 11.66 0.77 4.72
C ARG A 612 10.36 1.32 5.29
N PRO A 613 9.31 0.48 5.39
CA PRO A 613 8.11 0.89 6.10
C PRO A 613 8.46 1.37 7.51
N GLU A 614 7.78 2.43 7.96
CA GLU A 614 7.91 2.90 9.35
C GLU A 614 7.51 1.81 10.35
N PRO A 615 8.02 1.81 11.57
CA PRO A 615 7.73 0.77 12.58
C PRO A 615 6.23 0.51 12.80
N ALA A 616 5.39 1.54 12.70
CA ALA A 616 3.94 1.43 12.81
C ALA A 616 3.29 0.56 11.72
N TYR A 617 3.96 0.41 10.59
CA TYR A 617 3.50 -0.31 9.40
C TYR A 617 4.28 -1.60 9.14
N THR A 618 4.94 -2.13 10.17
CA THR A 618 5.67 -3.40 10.14
C THR A 618 4.97 -4.47 10.96
N LEU A 619 5.37 -5.72 10.75
CA LEU A 619 4.85 -6.89 11.47
C LEU A 619 6.01 -7.60 12.18
N PRO A 620 6.39 -7.19 13.41
CA PRO A 620 7.47 -7.82 14.16
C PRO A 620 7.22 -9.32 14.39
N ALA A 621 8.19 -10.17 14.04
CA ALA A 621 8.08 -11.63 14.19
C ALA A 621 8.14 -12.11 15.66
N ASN A 622 8.59 -11.26 16.56
CA ASN A 622 8.64 -11.54 18.00
C ASN A 622 7.34 -11.21 18.75
N ARG A 623 6.26 -10.95 18.02
CA ARG A 623 4.93 -10.73 18.59
C ARG A 623 3.99 -11.87 18.25
N GLU A 624 3.00 -12.07 19.10
CA GLU A 624 1.89 -12.97 18.83
C GLU A 624 0.81 -12.24 18.01
N TYR A 625 0.26 -12.95 17.02
CA TYR A 625 -0.84 -12.46 16.20
C TYR A 625 -1.96 -13.50 16.15
N ASN A 626 -3.17 -13.08 16.52
CA ASN A 626 -4.38 -13.87 16.44
C ASN A 626 -5.35 -13.24 15.44
N TRP A 627 -5.88 -14.02 14.51
CA TRP A 627 -6.80 -13.54 13.50
C TRP A 627 -7.65 -14.66 12.92
N GLY A 628 -8.67 -14.30 12.17
CA GLY A 628 -9.51 -15.30 11.54
C GLY A 628 -10.52 -14.72 10.58
N PHE A 629 -11.12 -15.63 9.83
CA PHE A 629 -12.18 -15.35 8.87
C PHE A 629 -13.05 -16.60 8.66
N THR A 630 -14.21 -16.43 8.05
CA THR A 630 -15.11 -17.53 7.73
C THR A 630 -15.36 -17.59 6.23
N LEU A 631 -15.13 -18.75 5.62
CA LEU A 631 -15.55 -19.08 4.26
C LEU A 631 -17.02 -19.49 4.28
N ILE A 632 -17.85 -18.82 3.49
CA ILE A 632 -19.30 -19.09 3.41
C ILE A 632 -19.67 -19.29 1.94
N PRO A 633 -20.10 -20.51 1.55
CA PRO A 633 -20.57 -20.78 0.20
C PRO A 633 -21.79 -19.94 -0.17
N LEU A 634 -21.73 -19.27 -1.33
CA LEU A 634 -22.84 -18.53 -1.92
C LEU A 634 -23.55 -19.40 -2.96
N LYS A 635 -24.90 -19.31 -2.99
CA LYS A 635 -25.77 -20.06 -3.91
C LYS A 635 -26.26 -19.19 -5.05
#